data_20210cc3d0c227ee63f66289ed30d965
#
_entry.id   20210cc3d0c227ee63f66289ed30d965
#
_cell.length_a   1.000
_cell.length_b   1.000
_cell.length_c   1.000
_cell.angle_alpha   90.00
_cell.angle_beta   90.00
_cell.angle_gamma   90.00
#
_symmetry.space_group_name_H-M   'P 1'
#
loop_
_entity.id
_entity.type
_entity.pdbx_description
1 polymer ?
#
loop_
_entity_poly.entity_id
_entity_poly.type
_entity_poly.pdbx_seq_one_letter_code
_entity_poly.pdbx_strand_id
1 'polypeptide(L)'
;MKFLTLSLLVLVALLSYLLFWPVPVEPVAWQAPKNPGYLGLYASNTKLANLESISLDGQHGPEDFALKPDGTIATATHAGDIMLLLPGSEKFTTWVNTSGRPLGIEFDKQGNLLVADALKGLLSISPSGEISLLTKRVAGTDIVYADDVDVADDGLIYFSDATSKFSAQTFGGTLAASLLEILEHKGNGRLLAYDPKSRSTSVLLEGLVFANGVCVSHDQRFVLVNETGSYRVMRYWLSGPKAGTSDVFIDNLPGFPDNIARSPSGGYWLGFASPRSNSLDDLSESPFLRKIVQRLPNAMRPQAQEYGHVIKINENGEVVMDLQDPTGKYPLTTGVLETEDALYISSLTAPSVSRKSLK
;
A
#
# COMPACT_ATOMS: atom_id res chain seq x y z
N MET A 1 -52.68 3.97 -16.80
CA MET A 1 -52.61 3.04 -15.67
C MET A 1 -51.45 2.03 -15.78
N LYS A 2 -51.41 1.15 -16.79
CA LYS A 2 -50.36 0.08 -16.88
C LYS A 2 -48.93 0.62 -16.84
N PHE A 3 -48.62 1.76 -17.47
CA PHE A 3 -47.26 2.34 -17.46
C PHE A 3 -46.86 2.87 -16.07
N LEU A 4 -47.78 3.51 -15.36
CA LEU A 4 -47.55 4.00 -14.00
C LEU A 4 -47.33 2.86 -13.01
N THR A 5 -48.08 1.77 -13.15
CA THR A 5 -47.92 0.57 -12.31
C THR A 5 -46.55 -0.12 -12.57
N LEU A 6 -46.12 -0.23 -13.83
CA LEU A 6 -44.83 -0.78 -14.19
C LEU A 6 -43.67 0.07 -13.62
N SER A 7 -43.76 1.41 -13.77
CA SER A 7 -42.74 2.32 -13.22
C SER A 7 -42.64 2.21 -11.69
N LEU A 8 -43.78 2.09 -10.99
CA LEU A 8 -43.78 1.90 -9.53
C LEU A 8 -43.13 0.55 -9.12
N LEU A 9 -43.45 -0.53 -9.84
CA LEU A 9 -42.84 -1.84 -9.56
C LEU A 9 -41.31 -1.82 -9.76
N VAL A 10 -40.83 -1.17 -10.82
CA VAL A 10 -39.38 -1.00 -11.07
C VAL A 10 -38.73 -0.19 -9.96
N LEU A 11 -39.37 0.90 -9.52
CA LEU A 11 -38.86 1.73 -8.42
C LEU A 11 -38.79 0.94 -7.11
N VAL A 12 -39.82 0.18 -6.77
CA VAL A 12 -39.85 -0.68 -5.58
C VAL A 12 -38.76 -1.76 -5.65
N ALA A 13 -38.59 -2.38 -6.81
CA ALA A 13 -37.53 -3.39 -6.99
C ALA A 13 -36.12 -2.78 -6.82
N LEU A 14 -35.88 -1.60 -7.41
CA LEU A 14 -34.61 -0.88 -7.27
C LEU A 14 -34.35 -0.46 -5.81
N LEU A 15 -35.33 0.08 -5.12
CA LEU A 15 -35.21 0.44 -3.71
C LEU A 15 -34.97 -0.82 -2.85
N SER A 16 -35.68 -1.91 -3.12
CA SER A 16 -35.45 -3.18 -2.41
C SER A 16 -34.03 -3.70 -2.61
N TYR A 17 -33.51 -3.62 -3.84
CA TYR A 17 -32.11 -3.97 -4.13
C TYR A 17 -31.13 -3.09 -3.35
N LEU A 18 -31.27 -1.76 -3.44
CA LEU A 18 -30.38 -0.82 -2.77
C LEU A 18 -30.42 -0.93 -1.24
N LEU A 19 -31.56 -1.28 -0.66
CA LEU A 19 -31.71 -1.36 0.79
C LEU A 19 -31.32 -2.72 1.37
N PHE A 20 -31.57 -3.83 0.66
CA PHE A 20 -31.55 -5.16 1.26
C PHE A 20 -30.64 -6.19 0.56
N TRP A 21 -30.15 -5.91 -0.65
CA TRP A 21 -29.28 -6.89 -1.32
C TRP A 21 -28.02 -7.18 -0.51
N PRO A 22 -27.62 -8.45 -0.31
CA PRO A 22 -26.41 -8.79 0.44
C PRO A 22 -25.16 -8.17 -0.17
N VAL A 23 -24.26 -7.67 0.68
CA VAL A 23 -22.94 -7.17 0.31
C VAL A 23 -21.88 -7.80 1.21
N PRO A 24 -20.61 -7.94 0.75
CA PRO A 24 -19.57 -8.61 1.51
C PRO A 24 -19.05 -7.78 2.70
N VAL A 25 -19.39 -6.49 2.77
CA VAL A 25 -18.90 -5.56 3.78
C VAL A 25 -19.85 -5.43 4.97
N GLU A 26 -19.27 -5.32 6.16
CA GLU A 26 -19.95 -5.01 7.43
C GLU A 26 -19.38 -3.71 8.03
N PRO A 27 -19.67 -2.54 7.45
CA PRO A 27 -19.04 -1.30 7.83
C PRO A 27 -19.23 -0.95 9.30
N VAL A 28 -18.16 -0.44 9.92
CA VAL A 28 -18.17 0.06 11.30
C VAL A 28 -18.10 1.59 11.27
N ALA A 29 -18.90 2.26 12.10
CA ALA A 29 -18.84 3.71 12.24
C ALA A 29 -17.50 4.14 12.84
N TRP A 30 -16.93 5.21 12.29
CA TRP A 30 -15.71 5.84 12.79
C TRP A 30 -15.77 7.35 12.53
N GLN A 31 -14.94 8.10 13.23
CA GLN A 31 -14.83 9.54 13.01
C GLN A 31 -13.64 9.83 12.10
N ALA A 32 -13.92 10.16 10.85
CA ALA A 32 -12.88 10.63 9.95
C ALA A 32 -12.33 11.97 10.47
N PRO A 33 -11.00 12.12 10.67
CA PRO A 33 -10.44 13.40 11.03
C PRO A 33 -10.68 14.41 9.90
N LYS A 34 -10.84 15.68 10.24
CA LYS A 34 -11.05 16.73 9.24
C LYS A 34 -9.94 16.68 8.18
N ASN A 35 -10.33 16.51 6.92
CA ASN A 35 -9.36 16.46 5.82
C ASN A 35 -8.53 17.76 5.79
N PRO A 36 -7.18 17.70 5.89
CA PRO A 36 -6.32 18.88 5.78
C PRO A 36 -6.38 19.51 4.39
N GLY A 37 -6.76 18.72 3.38
CA GLY A 37 -6.71 19.13 1.98
C GLY A 37 -5.30 19.46 1.52
N TYR A 38 -5.20 20.05 0.34
CA TYR A 38 -3.93 20.50 -0.22
C TYR A 38 -3.64 21.96 0.17
N LEU A 39 -3.52 22.20 1.48
CA LEU A 39 -3.29 23.50 2.09
C LEU A 39 -2.13 23.42 3.10
N GLY A 40 -1.52 24.56 3.44
CA GLY A 40 -0.46 24.63 4.42
C GLY A 40 0.76 23.79 4.04
N LEU A 41 1.11 22.80 4.87
CA LEU A 41 2.24 21.87 4.61
C LEU A 41 2.05 21.07 3.32
N TYR A 42 0.82 20.76 2.95
CA TYR A 42 0.46 20.02 1.75
C TYR A 42 -0.02 20.91 0.61
N ALA A 43 0.34 22.23 0.64
CA ALA A 43 -0.07 23.14 -0.43
C ALA A 43 0.33 22.61 -1.81
N SER A 44 -0.66 22.56 -2.73
CA SER A 44 -0.46 22.00 -4.06
C SER A 44 0.76 22.57 -4.78
N ASN A 45 1.54 21.69 -5.38
CA ASN A 45 2.75 22.04 -6.11
C ASN A 45 2.94 21.14 -7.34
N THR A 46 3.95 21.41 -8.17
CA THR A 46 4.24 20.67 -9.40
C THR A 46 5.62 20.06 -9.41
N LYS A 47 6.17 19.74 -8.24
CA LYS A 47 7.56 19.25 -8.11
C LYS A 47 7.75 17.84 -8.69
N LEU A 48 6.66 17.09 -8.99
CA LEU A 48 6.66 15.82 -9.72
C LEU A 48 6.20 15.94 -11.17
N ALA A 49 5.97 17.13 -11.71
CA ALA A 49 5.43 17.29 -13.06
C ALA A 49 6.38 16.87 -14.20
N ASN A 50 7.70 16.90 -13.96
CA ASN A 50 8.72 16.64 -14.99
C ASN A 50 9.60 15.45 -14.58
N LEU A 51 9.01 14.26 -14.58
CA LEU A 51 9.72 13.01 -14.29
C LEU A 51 10.23 12.37 -15.56
N GLU A 52 11.42 11.77 -15.50
CA GLU A 52 11.96 10.89 -16.54
C GLU A 52 11.28 9.53 -16.43
N SER A 53 10.96 8.93 -17.57
CA SER A 53 10.31 7.62 -17.64
C SER A 53 11.32 6.54 -17.95
N ILE A 54 11.37 5.47 -17.14
CA ILE A 54 12.20 4.29 -17.35
C ILE A 54 11.28 3.13 -17.72
N SER A 55 11.53 2.53 -18.89
CA SER A 55 10.69 1.48 -19.45
C SER A 55 10.67 0.21 -18.60
N LEU A 56 9.48 -0.37 -18.46
CA LEU A 56 9.23 -1.70 -17.89
C LEU A 56 9.06 -2.78 -18.97
N ASP A 57 9.55 -2.55 -20.19
CA ASP A 57 9.51 -3.52 -21.29
C ASP A 57 8.09 -4.07 -21.58
N GLY A 58 7.07 -3.19 -21.49
CA GLY A 58 5.67 -3.52 -21.72
C GLY A 58 4.87 -3.93 -20.48
N GLN A 59 5.52 -4.06 -19.33
CA GLN A 59 4.84 -4.29 -18.03
C GLN A 59 4.30 -2.97 -17.46
N HIS A 60 3.49 -3.05 -16.40
CA HIS A 60 2.90 -1.90 -15.72
C HIS A 60 2.75 -2.14 -14.21
N GLY A 61 2.49 -1.06 -13.49
CA GLY A 61 2.29 -1.08 -12.05
C GLY A 61 3.55 -1.46 -11.28
N PRO A 62 4.65 -0.68 -11.41
CA PRO A 62 5.82 -0.82 -10.56
C PRO A 62 5.44 -0.40 -9.15
N GLU A 63 5.20 -1.36 -8.28
CA GLU A 63 4.51 -1.09 -7.02
C GLU A 63 5.48 -0.68 -5.92
N ASP A 64 6.67 -1.32 -5.86
CA ASP A 64 7.69 -1.05 -4.86
C ASP A 64 9.10 -1.25 -5.42
N PHE A 65 10.11 -0.86 -4.64
CA PHE A 65 11.52 -0.97 -5.00
C PHE A 65 12.37 -1.60 -3.90
N ALA A 66 13.35 -2.40 -4.32
CA ALA A 66 14.46 -2.83 -3.47
C ALA A 66 15.80 -2.51 -4.15
N LEU A 67 16.81 -2.12 -3.35
CA LEU A 67 18.13 -1.70 -3.83
C LEU A 67 19.21 -2.66 -3.34
N LYS A 68 20.00 -3.23 -4.27
CA LYS A 68 21.21 -3.97 -3.93
C LYS A 68 22.41 -3.05 -3.68
N PRO A 69 23.41 -3.52 -2.92
CA PRO A 69 24.65 -2.75 -2.70
C PRO A 69 25.44 -2.43 -3.98
N ASP A 70 25.26 -3.20 -5.05
CA ASP A 70 25.89 -2.96 -6.36
C ASP A 70 25.16 -1.90 -7.19
N GLY A 71 24.04 -1.34 -6.69
CA GLY A 71 23.22 -0.34 -7.36
C GLY A 71 22.12 -0.93 -8.25
N THR A 72 21.95 -2.26 -8.28
CA THR A 72 20.82 -2.89 -8.98
C THR A 72 19.51 -2.57 -8.25
N ILE A 73 18.52 -2.05 -8.97
CA ILE A 73 17.17 -1.78 -8.45
C ILE A 73 16.23 -2.89 -8.92
N ALA A 74 15.49 -3.48 -7.99
CA ALA A 74 14.37 -4.38 -8.29
C ALA A 74 13.05 -3.62 -8.18
N THR A 75 12.04 -4.04 -8.96
CA THR A 75 10.65 -3.62 -8.82
C THR A 75 9.71 -4.79 -9.10
N ALA A 76 8.56 -4.80 -8.42
CA ALA A 76 7.47 -5.76 -8.66
C ALA A 76 6.45 -5.16 -9.64
N THR A 77 5.82 -6.00 -10.48
CA THR A 77 4.82 -5.54 -11.45
C THR A 77 3.47 -6.22 -11.27
N HIS A 78 2.44 -5.63 -11.87
CA HIS A 78 1.08 -6.15 -11.78
C HIS A 78 0.93 -7.59 -12.33
N ALA A 79 1.74 -7.97 -13.32
CA ALA A 79 1.69 -9.29 -13.97
C ALA A 79 2.44 -10.39 -13.18
N GLY A 80 3.03 -10.07 -12.02
CA GLY A 80 3.77 -11.02 -11.21
C GLY A 80 5.27 -11.04 -11.48
N ASP A 81 5.77 -10.19 -12.40
CA ASP A 81 7.18 -10.11 -12.70
C ASP A 81 7.94 -9.31 -11.63
N ILE A 82 9.08 -9.83 -11.23
CA ILE A 82 10.15 -9.06 -10.58
C ILE A 82 11.12 -8.66 -11.67
N MET A 83 11.34 -7.36 -11.81
CA MET A 83 12.18 -6.77 -12.84
C MET A 83 13.41 -6.11 -12.21
N LEU A 84 14.53 -6.11 -12.92
CA LEU A 84 15.79 -5.51 -12.48
C LEU A 84 16.23 -4.41 -13.44
N LEU A 85 16.66 -3.28 -12.86
CA LEU A 85 17.42 -2.23 -13.52
C LEU A 85 18.89 -2.36 -13.07
N LEU A 86 19.75 -2.81 -13.96
CA LEU A 86 21.18 -2.90 -13.67
C LEU A 86 21.83 -1.51 -13.74
N PRO A 87 22.93 -1.25 -13.00
CA PRO A 87 23.66 0.00 -13.08
C PRO A 87 24.04 0.35 -14.53
N GLY A 88 23.72 1.57 -14.95
CA GLY A 88 23.98 2.04 -16.31
C GLY A 88 22.97 1.57 -17.38
N SER A 89 21.96 0.79 -17.02
CA SER A 89 20.89 0.39 -17.93
C SER A 89 19.81 1.48 -18.03
N GLU A 90 19.16 1.55 -19.19
CA GLU A 90 18.09 2.53 -19.48
C GLU A 90 16.68 1.94 -19.35
N LYS A 91 16.55 0.63 -19.08
CA LYS A 91 15.27 -0.06 -18.91
C LYS A 91 15.37 -1.21 -17.91
N PHE A 92 14.25 -1.53 -17.31
CA PHE A 92 14.09 -2.75 -16.52
C PHE A 92 13.98 -3.98 -17.43
N THR A 93 14.46 -5.12 -16.92
CA THR A 93 14.33 -6.44 -17.56
C THR A 93 13.75 -7.44 -16.58
N THR A 94 12.90 -8.34 -17.03
CA THR A 94 12.31 -9.39 -16.18
C THR A 94 13.41 -10.34 -15.69
N TRP A 95 13.43 -10.57 -14.38
CA TRP A 95 14.30 -11.54 -13.72
C TRP A 95 13.56 -12.85 -13.45
N VAL A 96 12.45 -12.80 -12.71
CA VAL A 96 11.60 -13.94 -12.39
C VAL A 96 10.14 -13.52 -12.37
N ASN A 97 9.21 -14.48 -12.45
CA ASN A 97 7.78 -14.25 -12.27
C ASN A 97 7.26 -15.10 -11.11
N THR A 98 6.62 -14.48 -10.11
CA THR A 98 6.08 -15.17 -8.94
C THR A 98 4.84 -16.01 -9.27
N SER A 99 4.21 -15.80 -10.42
CA SER A 99 2.88 -16.31 -10.77
C SER A 99 1.82 -15.97 -9.70
N GLY A 100 2.01 -14.84 -9.02
CA GLY A 100 1.16 -14.25 -7.99
C GLY A 100 0.92 -12.77 -8.26
N ARG A 101 0.81 -11.99 -7.19
CA ARG A 101 0.76 -10.53 -7.23
C ARG A 101 1.77 -9.99 -6.21
N PRO A 102 3.06 -9.91 -6.58
CA PRO A 102 4.07 -9.29 -5.73
C PRO A 102 3.77 -7.80 -5.59
N LEU A 103 3.90 -7.30 -4.37
CA LEU A 103 3.70 -5.91 -3.99
C LEU A 103 5.00 -5.38 -3.38
N GLY A 104 5.12 -5.30 -2.05
CA GLY A 104 6.34 -4.88 -1.39
C GLY A 104 7.48 -5.88 -1.51
N ILE A 105 8.70 -5.37 -1.65
CA ILE A 105 9.91 -6.15 -1.86
C ILE A 105 11.10 -5.55 -1.10
N GLU A 106 11.97 -6.39 -0.53
CA GLU A 106 13.22 -5.95 0.11
C GLU A 106 14.33 -7.00 -0.02
N PHE A 107 15.58 -6.57 -0.20
CA PHE A 107 16.73 -7.50 -0.20
C PHE A 107 17.22 -7.78 1.22
N ASP A 108 17.39 -9.07 1.55
CA ASP A 108 18.08 -9.45 2.77
C ASP A 108 19.61 -9.35 2.63
N LYS A 109 20.34 -9.48 3.75
CA LYS A 109 21.82 -9.43 3.78
C LYS A 109 22.49 -10.55 2.99
N GLN A 110 21.77 -11.62 2.66
CA GLN A 110 22.26 -12.76 1.86
C GLN A 110 22.03 -12.53 0.36
N GLY A 111 21.34 -11.44 -0.02
CA GLY A 111 20.99 -11.07 -1.38
C GLY A 111 19.75 -11.80 -1.91
N ASN A 112 18.98 -12.49 -1.04
CA ASN A 112 17.66 -12.96 -1.42
C ASN A 112 16.68 -11.77 -1.46
N LEU A 113 15.77 -11.78 -2.42
CA LEU A 113 14.66 -10.84 -2.45
C LEU A 113 13.47 -11.40 -1.67
N LEU A 114 13.11 -10.73 -0.59
CA LEU A 114 11.86 -10.96 0.14
C LEU A 114 10.72 -10.32 -0.63
N VAL A 115 9.58 -10.99 -0.70
CA VAL A 115 8.43 -10.53 -1.48
C VAL A 115 7.16 -10.75 -0.67
N ALA A 116 6.42 -9.69 -0.40
CA ALA A 116 5.04 -9.78 0.03
C ALA A 116 4.15 -9.98 -1.21
N ASP A 117 3.59 -11.16 -1.35
CA ASP A 117 2.74 -11.50 -2.51
C ASP A 117 1.29 -11.66 -2.05
N ALA A 118 0.41 -10.81 -2.56
CA ALA A 118 -1.00 -10.75 -2.14
C ALA A 118 -1.80 -12.04 -2.39
N LEU A 119 -1.28 -12.95 -3.24
CA LEU A 119 -1.93 -14.23 -3.54
C LEU A 119 -1.21 -15.42 -2.89
N LYS A 120 0.05 -15.27 -2.53
CA LYS A 120 0.91 -16.38 -2.09
C LYS A 120 1.42 -16.26 -0.66
N GLY A 121 1.39 -15.09 -0.06
CA GLY A 121 1.96 -14.79 1.24
C GLY A 121 3.39 -14.27 1.15
N LEU A 122 4.23 -14.51 2.16
CA LEU A 122 5.62 -14.07 2.18
C LEU A 122 6.51 -15.08 1.45
N LEU A 123 7.21 -14.60 0.42
CA LEU A 123 8.15 -15.39 -0.39
C LEU A 123 9.60 -14.92 -0.18
N SER A 124 10.54 -15.78 -0.56
CA SER A 124 11.95 -15.43 -0.73
C SER A 124 12.43 -15.93 -2.09
N ILE A 125 13.14 -15.07 -2.82
CA ILE A 125 13.73 -15.39 -4.13
C ILE A 125 15.24 -15.36 -3.99
N SER A 126 15.90 -16.50 -4.20
CA SER A 126 17.37 -16.60 -4.12
C SER A 126 18.04 -15.78 -5.24
N PRO A 127 19.34 -15.45 -5.13
CA PRO A 127 20.08 -14.79 -6.22
C PRO A 127 20.05 -15.55 -7.54
N SER A 128 19.83 -16.87 -7.51
CA SER A 128 19.65 -17.70 -8.72
C SER A 128 18.24 -17.68 -9.31
N GLY A 129 17.29 -16.99 -8.66
CA GLY A 129 15.91 -16.90 -9.10
C GLY A 129 14.99 -18.02 -8.58
N GLU A 130 15.46 -18.85 -7.63
CA GLU A 130 14.62 -19.88 -7.01
C GLU A 130 13.65 -19.24 -6.01
N ILE A 131 12.35 -19.49 -6.19
CA ILE A 131 11.27 -18.95 -5.37
C ILE A 131 10.88 -19.95 -4.28
N SER A 132 10.91 -19.53 -3.03
CA SER A 132 10.51 -20.31 -1.85
C SER A 132 9.40 -19.59 -1.07
N LEU A 133 8.39 -20.34 -0.63
CA LEU A 133 7.38 -19.84 0.30
C LEU A 133 7.95 -19.87 1.73
N LEU A 134 7.99 -18.69 2.38
CA LEU A 134 8.38 -18.58 3.79
C LEU A 134 7.19 -18.85 4.70
N THR A 135 6.08 -18.13 4.49
CA THR A 135 4.85 -18.32 5.26
C THR A 135 3.63 -17.79 4.52
N LYS A 136 2.48 -18.42 4.79
CA LYS A 136 1.15 -17.93 4.38
C LYS A 136 0.10 -18.11 5.50
N ARG A 137 0.55 -18.37 6.73
CA ARG A 137 -0.34 -18.54 7.89
C ARG A 137 0.28 -17.94 9.15
N VAL A 138 -0.58 -17.43 10.03
CA VAL A 138 -0.21 -16.95 11.36
C VAL A 138 -1.34 -17.27 12.34
N ALA A 139 -1.00 -17.76 13.54
CA ALA A 139 -1.96 -18.04 14.61
C ALA A 139 -3.19 -18.87 14.16
N GLY A 140 -2.98 -19.84 13.25
CA GLY A 140 -4.05 -20.69 12.71
C GLY A 140 -4.91 -20.07 11.60
N THR A 141 -4.70 -18.81 11.23
CA THR A 141 -5.40 -18.11 10.14
C THR A 141 -4.53 -17.95 8.91
N ASP A 142 -5.14 -17.85 7.72
CA ASP A 142 -4.40 -17.58 6.49
C ASP A 142 -4.01 -16.11 6.42
N ILE A 143 -2.86 -15.84 5.78
CA ILE A 143 -2.43 -14.52 5.31
C ILE A 143 -2.96 -14.45 3.88
N VAL A 144 -3.95 -13.58 3.66
CA VAL A 144 -4.68 -13.55 2.38
C VAL A 144 -4.39 -12.33 1.53
N TYR A 145 -3.58 -11.40 2.09
CA TYR A 145 -3.17 -10.20 1.39
C TYR A 145 -1.86 -9.65 1.99
N ALA A 146 -0.75 -10.40 1.82
CA ALA A 146 0.57 -9.85 2.15
C ALA A 146 0.83 -8.65 1.23
N ASP A 147 1.18 -7.48 1.82
CA ASP A 147 1.23 -6.22 1.07
C ASP A 147 2.65 -5.65 1.01
N ASP A 148 3.30 -5.40 2.13
CA ASP A 148 4.65 -4.86 2.14
C ASP A 148 5.57 -5.60 3.11
N VAL A 149 6.91 -5.49 2.90
CA VAL A 149 7.92 -6.22 3.67
C VAL A 149 9.18 -5.40 3.86
N ASP A 150 9.75 -5.46 5.07
CA ASP A 150 11.10 -4.98 5.37
C ASP A 150 11.82 -5.96 6.30
N VAL A 151 13.14 -5.90 6.33
CA VAL A 151 14.00 -6.81 7.11
C VAL A 151 14.93 -6.05 8.04
N ALA A 152 14.95 -6.47 9.31
CA ALA A 152 15.82 -5.90 10.31
C ALA A 152 17.26 -6.45 10.20
N ASP A 153 18.18 -5.76 10.85
CA ASP A 153 19.60 -6.12 10.89
C ASP A 153 19.89 -7.50 11.50
N ASP A 154 19.03 -7.98 12.40
CA ASP A 154 19.12 -9.30 13.02
C ASP A 154 18.52 -10.43 12.18
N GLY A 155 17.91 -10.09 11.05
CA GLY A 155 17.28 -10.98 10.07
C GLY A 155 15.82 -11.28 10.33
N LEU A 156 15.17 -10.65 11.33
CA LEU A 156 13.72 -10.71 11.46
C LEU A 156 13.05 -9.97 10.30
N ILE A 157 12.02 -10.58 9.72
CA ILE A 157 11.30 -10.05 8.57
C ILE A 157 9.95 -9.53 9.07
N TYR A 158 9.69 -8.24 8.86
CA TYR A 158 8.42 -7.59 9.18
C TYR A 158 7.63 -7.39 7.91
N PHE A 159 6.34 -7.70 7.95
CA PHE A 159 5.49 -7.55 6.78
C PHE A 159 4.03 -7.30 7.18
N SER A 160 3.28 -6.69 6.29
CA SER A 160 1.87 -6.44 6.47
C SER A 160 1.01 -7.54 5.85
N ASP A 161 -0.13 -7.80 6.47
CA ASP A 161 -1.29 -8.49 5.90
C ASP A 161 -2.42 -7.46 5.87
N ALA A 162 -2.68 -6.90 4.71
CA ALA A 162 -3.53 -5.72 4.55
C ALA A 162 -4.95 -5.95 5.04
N THR A 163 -5.45 -7.18 4.90
CA THR A 163 -6.74 -7.61 5.40
C THR A 163 -6.79 -9.13 5.55
N SER A 164 -7.24 -9.63 6.67
CA SER A 164 -7.50 -11.05 6.89
C SER A 164 -8.86 -11.51 6.33
N LYS A 165 -9.67 -10.59 5.78
CA LYS A 165 -11.03 -10.83 5.30
C LYS A 165 -11.16 -10.79 3.78
N PHE A 166 -10.62 -9.76 3.14
CA PHE A 166 -10.83 -9.49 1.73
C PHE A 166 -9.65 -9.96 0.89
N SER A 167 -9.62 -11.26 0.58
CA SER A 167 -8.58 -11.84 -0.28
C SER A 167 -8.62 -11.24 -1.70
N ALA A 168 -7.47 -10.79 -2.21
CA ALA A 168 -7.34 -10.33 -3.58
C ALA A 168 -7.79 -11.39 -4.59
N GLN A 169 -7.54 -12.67 -4.32
CA GLN A 169 -7.96 -13.79 -5.16
C GLN A 169 -9.48 -13.91 -5.26
N THR A 170 -10.20 -13.71 -4.15
CA THR A 170 -11.66 -13.90 -4.09
C THR A 170 -12.43 -12.70 -4.59
N PHE A 171 -11.91 -11.49 -4.39
CA PHE A 171 -12.64 -10.25 -4.62
C PHE A 171 -12.22 -9.50 -5.91
N GLY A 172 -11.49 -10.16 -6.81
CA GLY A 172 -11.22 -9.62 -8.15
C GLY A 172 -9.97 -8.74 -8.25
N GLY A 173 -9.00 -8.96 -7.38
CA GLY A 173 -7.69 -8.30 -7.39
C GLY A 173 -7.44 -7.42 -6.18
N THR A 174 -6.21 -6.93 -6.09
CA THR A 174 -5.72 -6.13 -4.96
C THR A 174 -6.53 -4.85 -4.77
N LEU A 175 -6.73 -4.06 -5.82
CA LEU A 175 -7.50 -2.80 -5.74
C LEU A 175 -8.96 -3.04 -5.29
N ALA A 176 -9.62 -4.08 -5.82
CA ALA A 176 -10.99 -4.37 -5.43
C ALA A 176 -11.11 -4.79 -3.95
N ALA A 177 -10.15 -5.58 -3.46
CA ALA A 177 -10.08 -6.00 -2.06
C ALA A 177 -9.75 -4.82 -1.12
N SER A 178 -8.83 -3.92 -1.51
CA SER A 178 -8.49 -2.73 -0.72
C SER A 178 -9.68 -1.78 -0.55
N LEU A 179 -10.45 -1.55 -1.62
CA LEU A 179 -11.66 -0.72 -1.57
C LEU A 179 -12.72 -1.31 -0.62
N LEU A 180 -12.83 -2.65 -0.52
CA LEU A 180 -13.74 -3.29 0.43
C LEU A 180 -13.28 -3.11 1.89
N GLU A 181 -11.99 -3.27 2.18
CA GLU A 181 -11.44 -3.08 3.52
C GLU A 181 -11.60 -1.63 3.97
N ILE A 182 -11.24 -0.67 3.12
CA ILE A 182 -11.38 0.77 3.39
C ILE A 182 -12.86 1.14 3.60
N LEU A 183 -13.76 0.60 2.77
CA LEU A 183 -15.21 0.86 2.90
C LEU A 183 -15.78 0.22 4.17
N GLU A 184 -15.31 -0.97 4.57
CA GLU A 184 -15.74 -1.64 5.81
C GLU A 184 -15.21 -0.92 7.04
N HIS A 185 -13.94 -0.54 7.04
CA HIS A 185 -13.25 0.18 8.11
C HIS A 185 -13.34 -0.54 9.47
N LYS A 186 -13.22 -1.88 9.47
CA LYS A 186 -13.33 -2.70 10.68
C LYS A 186 -11.98 -3.01 11.32
N GLY A 187 -10.89 -2.85 10.56
CA GLY A 187 -9.55 -3.12 11.03
C GLY A 187 -9.21 -4.62 10.96
N ASN A 188 -9.25 -5.19 9.77
CA ASN A 188 -8.87 -6.58 9.54
C ASN A 188 -7.38 -6.75 9.18
N GLY A 189 -6.62 -5.66 9.11
CA GLY A 189 -5.19 -5.65 8.79
C GLY A 189 -4.30 -5.93 10.00
N ARG A 190 -3.09 -6.43 9.71
CA ARG A 190 -2.11 -6.87 10.73
C ARG A 190 -0.68 -6.50 10.32
N LEU A 191 0.16 -6.16 11.33
CA LEU A 191 1.62 -6.17 11.19
C LEU A 191 2.12 -7.51 11.74
N LEU A 192 2.92 -8.21 10.95
CA LEU A 192 3.43 -9.54 11.23
C LEU A 192 4.96 -9.54 11.30
N ALA A 193 5.53 -10.50 12.04
CA ALA A 193 6.95 -10.79 12.03
C ALA A 193 7.18 -12.27 11.71
N TYR A 194 8.11 -12.54 10.79
CA TYR A 194 8.58 -13.88 10.48
C TYR A 194 10.03 -14.04 10.94
N ASP A 195 10.31 -15.08 11.73
CA ASP A 195 11.66 -15.45 12.14
C ASP A 195 12.19 -16.61 11.26
N PRO A 196 13.19 -16.36 10.41
CA PRO A 196 13.75 -17.40 9.56
C PRO A 196 14.43 -18.54 10.32
N LYS A 197 14.90 -18.29 11.56
CA LYS A 197 15.59 -19.30 12.38
C LYS A 197 14.60 -20.33 12.93
N SER A 198 13.48 -19.88 13.48
CA SER A 198 12.42 -20.76 14.00
C SER A 198 11.37 -21.12 12.95
N ARG A 199 11.37 -20.46 11.80
CA ARG A 199 10.35 -20.56 10.74
C ARG A 199 8.95 -20.31 11.27
N SER A 200 8.80 -19.37 12.19
CA SER A 200 7.53 -19.03 12.81
C SER A 200 7.11 -17.60 12.47
N THR A 201 5.80 -17.43 12.34
CA THR A 201 5.17 -16.12 12.14
C THR A 201 4.41 -15.72 13.39
N SER A 202 4.53 -14.47 13.79
CA SER A 202 3.80 -13.89 14.92
C SER A 202 3.06 -12.62 14.52
N VAL A 203 1.95 -12.33 15.20
CA VAL A 203 1.22 -11.07 15.08
C VAL A 203 1.82 -10.08 16.07
N LEU A 204 2.23 -8.90 15.57
CA LEU A 204 2.75 -7.81 16.39
C LEU A 204 1.68 -6.76 16.69
N LEU A 205 0.89 -6.41 15.68
CA LEU A 205 -0.19 -5.42 15.79
C LEU A 205 -1.35 -5.88 14.91
N GLU A 206 -2.56 -5.75 15.40
CA GLU A 206 -3.80 -6.08 14.67
C GLU A 206 -4.82 -4.95 14.81
N GLY A 207 -5.92 -5.02 14.08
CA GLY A 207 -6.94 -3.99 14.10
C GLY A 207 -6.63 -2.80 13.19
N LEU A 208 -5.72 -2.96 12.22
CA LEU A 208 -5.37 -1.93 11.25
C LEU A 208 -6.36 -1.92 10.08
N VAL A 209 -6.76 -0.75 9.64
CA VAL A 209 -7.63 -0.59 8.46
C VAL A 209 -6.76 -0.50 7.22
N PHE A 210 -6.56 -1.64 6.56
CA PHE A 210 -5.66 -1.82 5.44
C PHE A 210 -4.20 -1.53 5.84
N ALA A 211 -3.54 -2.52 6.48
CA ALA A 211 -2.13 -2.46 6.82
C ALA A 211 -1.30 -2.57 5.52
N ASN A 212 -0.60 -1.50 5.17
CA ASN A 212 0.15 -1.36 3.92
C ASN A 212 1.66 -1.24 4.20
N GLY A 213 2.34 -0.25 3.69
CA GLY A 213 3.77 -0.03 3.78
C GLY A 213 4.40 -0.33 5.14
N VAL A 214 5.51 -1.04 5.17
CA VAL A 214 6.24 -1.46 6.36
C VAL A 214 7.69 -0.99 6.28
N CYS A 215 8.20 -0.38 7.34
CA CYS A 215 9.59 0.09 7.36
C CYS A 215 10.21 -0.04 8.75
N VAL A 216 11.33 -0.74 8.86
CA VAL A 216 12.15 -0.81 10.08
C VAL A 216 12.90 0.52 10.24
N SER A 217 12.91 1.08 11.43
CA SER A 217 13.62 2.34 11.71
C SER A 217 15.13 2.23 11.49
N HIS A 218 15.79 3.37 11.20
CA HIS A 218 17.24 3.42 11.01
C HIS A 218 18.01 2.90 12.23
N ASP A 219 17.52 3.14 13.44
CA ASP A 219 18.13 2.70 14.70
C ASP A 219 17.63 1.30 15.15
N GLN A 220 16.85 0.60 14.32
CA GLN A 220 16.30 -0.74 14.58
C GLN A 220 15.43 -0.84 15.85
N ARG A 221 14.87 0.29 16.32
CA ARG A 221 14.10 0.33 17.57
C ARG A 221 12.61 0.20 17.39
N PHE A 222 12.11 0.44 16.21
CA PHE A 222 10.68 0.34 15.90
C PHE A 222 10.44 -0.05 14.43
N VAL A 223 9.23 -0.48 14.14
CA VAL A 223 8.70 -0.67 12.79
C VAL A 223 7.57 0.31 12.57
N LEU A 224 7.58 0.98 11.44
CA LEU A 224 6.47 1.78 10.93
C LEU A 224 5.56 0.89 10.09
N VAL A 225 4.25 1.11 10.19
CA VAL A 225 3.25 0.49 9.31
C VAL A 225 2.20 1.50 8.92
N ASN A 226 1.96 1.63 7.63
CA ASN A 226 0.92 2.50 7.09
C ASN A 226 -0.46 1.89 7.35
N GLU A 227 -1.37 2.68 7.90
CA GLU A 227 -2.78 2.34 8.03
C GLU A 227 -3.57 3.19 7.03
N THR A 228 -3.66 2.67 5.80
CA THR A 228 -4.15 3.38 4.62
C THR A 228 -5.55 3.94 4.83
N GLY A 229 -6.47 3.13 5.35
CA GLY A 229 -7.86 3.53 5.56
C GLY A 229 -8.06 4.56 6.67
N SER A 230 -7.10 4.69 7.58
CA SER A 230 -7.14 5.64 8.71
C SER A 230 -6.27 6.89 8.48
N TYR A 231 -5.65 7.03 7.30
CA TYR A 231 -4.82 8.20 6.93
C TYR A 231 -3.68 8.48 7.89
N ARG A 232 -2.99 7.43 8.37
CA ARG A 232 -1.93 7.55 9.36
C ARG A 232 -0.84 6.50 9.19
N VAL A 233 0.30 6.72 9.86
CA VAL A 233 1.36 5.75 10.05
C VAL A 233 1.42 5.38 11.52
N MET A 234 1.37 4.10 11.81
CA MET A 234 1.56 3.56 13.16
C MET A 234 3.03 3.19 13.37
N ARG A 235 3.49 3.26 14.61
CA ARG A 235 4.81 2.80 15.03
C ARG A 235 4.65 1.71 16.07
N TYR A 236 5.30 0.58 15.82
CA TYR A 236 5.41 -0.54 16.78
C TYR A 236 6.82 -0.61 17.34
N TRP A 237 6.97 -0.52 18.65
CA TRP A 237 8.26 -0.49 19.30
C TRP A 237 8.84 -1.90 19.49
N LEU A 238 10.06 -2.12 18.95
CA LEU A 238 10.80 -3.38 19.05
C LEU A 238 11.66 -3.45 20.30
N SER A 239 12.15 -2.31 20.78
CA SER A 239 13.08 -2.24 21.90
C SER A 239 12.88 -1.00 22.78
N GLY A 240 13.56 -0.97 23.94
CA GLY A 240 13.47 0.11 24.90
C GLY A 240 12.23 0.03 25.81
N PRO A 241 11.93 1.12 26.57
CA PRO A 241 10.85 1.10 27.57
C PRO A 241 9.44 0.88 27.01
N LYS A 242 9.25 1.11 25.72
CA LYS A 242 7.97 0.93 25.01
C LYS A 242 7.89 -0.38 24.23
N ALA A 243 8.88 -1.26 24.32
CA ALA A 243 8.89 -2.51 23.57
C ALA A 243 7.57 -3.28 23.69
N GLY A 244 7.04 -3.75 22.56
CA GLY A 244 5.76 -4.46 22.49
C GLY A 244 4.52 -3.56 22.50
N THR A 245 4.68 -2.24 22.48
CA THR A 245 3.57 -1.28 22.39
C THR A 245 3.58 -0.55 21.04
N SER A 246 2.45 0.08 20.71
CA SER A 246 2.33 0.91 19.51
C SER A 246 1.82 2.32 19.85
N ASP A 247 2.20 3.27 19.02
CA ASP A 247 1.67 4.64 19.03
C ASP A 247 1.52 5.17 17.59
N VAL A 248 0.85 6.31 17.45
CA VAL A 248 0.74 7.00 16.16
C VAL A 248 2.05 7.74 15.88
N PHE A 249 2.65 7.53 14.70
CA PHE A 249 3.86 8.21 14.27
C PHE A 249 3.55 9.54 13.55
N ILE A 250 2.60 9.50 12.63
CA ILE A 250 2.00 10.68 11.97
C ILE A 250 0.56 10.35 11.62
N ASP A 251 -0.34 11.31 11.73
CA ASP A 251 -1.76 11.12 11.43
C ASP A 251 -2.31 12.22 10.53
N ASN A 252 -3.60 12.09 10.22
CA ASN A 252 -4.38 13.04 9.43
C ASN A 252 -3.68 13.43 8.12
N LEU A 253 -3.15 12.44 7.42
CA LEU A 253 -2.50 12.60 6.13
C LEU A 253 -3.51 13.03 5.04
N PRO A 254 -3.10 13.76 3.98
CA PRO A 254 -4.00 14.31 2.96
C PRO A 254 -4.47 13.30 1.91
N GLY A 255 -3.96 12.07 1.96
CA GLY A 255 -4.24 10.99 1.03
C GLY A 255 -4.19 9.63 1.72
N PHE A 256 -4.36 8.59 0.94
CA PHE A 256 -4.24 7.20 1.36
C PHE A 256 -2.76 6.80 1.35
N PRO A 257 -2.07 6.70 2.52
CA PRO A 257 -0.68 6.28 2.56
C PRO A 257 -0.53 4.85 2.04
N ASP A 258 0.46 4.62 1.19
CA ASP A 258 0.72 3.34 0.53
C ASP A 258 2.03 2.74 1.06
N ASN A 259 3.16 2.80 0.33
CA ASN A 259 4.44 2.29 0.82
C ASN A 259 5.23 3.34 1.60
N ILE A 260 6.11 2.87 2.49
CA ILE A 260 7.02 3.69 3.26
C ILE A 260 8.43 3.08 3.23
N ALA A 261 9.44 3.89 2.94
CA ALA A 261 10.82 3.41 2.82
C ALA A 261 11.81 4.32 3.53
N ARG A 262 12.91 3.75 4.07
CA ARG A 262 14.02 4.53 4.63
C ARG A 262 14.66 5.42 3.57
N SER A 263 14.98 6.64 3.95
CA SER A 263 15.77 7.54 3.13
C SER A 263 17.25 7.51 3.57
N PRO A 264 18.21 7.25 2.67
CA PRO A 264 19.64 7.32 3.00
C PRO A 264 20.09 8.67 3.60
N SER A 265 19.37 9.73 3.27
CA SER A 265 19.63 11.08 3.82
C SER A 265 18.90 11.36 5.14
N GLY A 266 18.31 10.32 5.77
CA GLY A 266 17.56 10.38 7.02
C GLY A 266 16.06 10.55 6.83
N GLY A 267 15.28 10.06 7.79
CA GLY A 267 13.82 10.02 7.73
C GLY A 267 13.28 8.98 6.74
N TYR A 268 12.03 9.16 6.32
CA TYR A 268 11.30 8.16 5.53
C TYR A 268 10.55 8.82 4.38
N TRP A 269 10.51 8.14 3.24
CA TRP A 269 9.63 8.49 2.12
C TRP A 269 8.31 7.74 2.24
N LEU A 270 7.21 8.43 1.93
CA LEU A 270 5.85 7.91 1.97
C LEU A 270 5.12 8.30 0.68
N GLY A 271 4.54 7.34 -0.01
CA GLY A 271 3.69 7.56 -1.17
C GLY A 271 2.20 7.59 -0.81
N PHE A 272 1.41 8.20 -1.69
CA PHE A 272 -0.05 8.21 -1.57
C PHE A 272 -0.70 7.65 -2.83
N ALA A 273 -1.45 6.56 -2.67
CA ALA A 273 -2.18 5.94 -3.77
C ALA A 273 -3.26 6.88 -4.35
N SER A 274 -3.82 7.77 -3.55
CA SER A 274 -4.82 8.75 -3.98
C SER A 274 -5.00 9.83 -2.92
N PRO A 275 -5.46 11.05 -3.30
CA PRO A 275 -6.05 12.00 -2.36
C PRO A 275 -7.19 11.39 -1.56
N ARG A 276 -7.46 11.92 -0.37
CA ARG A 276 -8.64 11.51 0.43
C ARG A 276 -9.94 11.75 -0.34
N SER A 277 -10.90 10.86 -0.14
CA SER A 277 -12.23 10.96 -0.71
C SER A 277 -13.19 11.62 0.29
N ASN A 278 -13.59 12.84 0.05
CA ASN A 278 -14.58 13.54 0.91
C ASN A 278 -15.86 12.72 1.06
N SER A 279 -16.31 12.04 -0.01
CA SER A 279 -17.52 11.21 0.06
C SER A 279 -17.37 9.98 0.98
N LEU A 280 -16.17 9.41 1.12
CA LEU A 280 -15.91 8.35 2.11
C LEU A 280 -15.87 8.92 3.52
N ASP A 281 -15.23 10.07 3.71
CA ASP A 281 -15.15 10.75 5.00
C ASP A 281 -16.53 11.18 5.50
N ASP A 282 -17.37 11.76 4.64
CA ASP A 282 -18.74 12.17 4.96
C ASP A 282 -19.64 10.97 5.34
N LEU A 283 -19.32 9.78 4.85
CA LEU A 283 -20.05 8.55 5.16
C LEU A 283 -19.43 7.75 6.31
N SER A 284 -18.36 8.25 6.95
CA SER A 284 -17.61 7.52 7.98
C SER A 284 -18.48 7.09 9.16
N GLU A 285 -19.39 7.92 9.62
CA GLU A 285 -20.33 7.63 10.72
C GLU A 285 -21.60 6.89 10.28
N SER A 286 -21.73 6.54 8.98
CA SER A 286 -22.95 5.98 8.39
C SER A 286 -22.75 4.58 7.79
N PRO A 287 -22.61 3.49 8.60
CA PRO A 287 -22.40 2.13 8.12
C PRO A 287 -23.45 1.67 7.10
N PHE A 288 -24.70 2.04 7.32
CA PHE A 288 -25.80 1.67 6.43
C PHE A 288 -25.66 2.31 5.04
N LEU A 289 -25.30 3.59 4.97
CA LEU A 289 -25.11 4.27 3.68
C LEU A 289 -23.91 3.71 2.93
N ARG A 290 -22.84 3.30 3.61
CA ARG A 290 -21.71 2.60 2.99
C ARG A 290 -22.12 1.26 2.37
N LYS A 291 -23.06 0.51 2.96
CA LYS A 291 -23.66 -0.67 2.33
C LYS A 291 -24.46 -0.31 1.08
N ILE A 292 -25.15 0.81 1.06
CA ILE A 292 -25.84 1.30 -0.15
C ILE A 292 -24.82 1.65 -1.23
N VAL A 293 -23.73 2.36 -0.89
CA VAL A 293 -22.65 2.68 -1.84
C VAL A 293 -22.09 1.40 -2.46
N GLN A 294 -21.89 0.33 -1.67
CA GLN A 294 -21.41 -0.95 -2.19
C GLN A 294 -22.37 -1.63 -3.18
N ARG A 295 -23.67 -1.31 -3.14
CA ARG A 295 -24.67 -1.82 -4.09
C ARG A 295 -24.77 -1.00 -5.39
N LEU A 296 -24.16 0.17 -5.43
CA LEU A 296 -24.11 0.97 -6.64
C LEU A 296 -23.22 0.31 -7.71
N PRO A 297 -23.48 0.54 -8.99
CA PRO A 297 -22.54 0.20 -10.06
C PRO A 297 -21.14 0.80 -9.79
N ASN A 298 -20.08 0.10 -10.19
CA ASN A 298 -18.69 0.54 -9.93
C ASN A 298 -18.43 1.99 -10.37
N ALA A 299 -18.95 2.42 -11.51
CA ALA A 299 -18.79 3.78 -12.01
C ALA A 299 -19.43 4.87 -11.12
N MET A 300 -20.31 4.49 -10.19
CA MET A 300 -20.98 5.41 -9.26
C MET A 300 -20.38 5.36 -7.84
N ARG A 301 -19.44 4.45 -7.61
CA ARG A 301 -18.73 4.36 -6.33
C ARG A 301 -17.57 5.35 -6.30
N PRO A 302 -17.12 5.79 -5.12
CA PRO A 302 -15.86 6.54 -5.00
C PRO A 302 -14.72 5.79 -5.69
N GLN A 303 -13.96 6.50 -6.52
CA GLN A 303 -12.80 5.99 -7.23
C GLN A 303 -11.55 6.70 -6.74
N ALA A 304 -10.39 6.01 -6.84
CA ALA A 304 -9.10 6.66 -6.65
C ALA A 304 -8.92 7.79 -7.68
N GLN A 305 -8.37 8.90 -7.23
CA GLN A 305 -8.11 10.07 -8.08
C GLN A 305 -6.70 9.97 -8.65
N GLU A 306 -6.55 10.24 -9.94
CA GLU A 306 -5.25 10.34 -10.58
C GLU A 306 -4.51 11.58 -10.06
N TYR A 307 -3.52 11.37 -9.22
CA TYR A 307 -2.71 12.41 -8.59
C TYR A 307 -1.35 11.82 -8.21
N GLY A 308 -0.27 12.50 -8.53
CA GLY A 308 1.07 12.13 -8.07
C GLY A 308 1.38 12.83 -6.75
N HIS A 309 1.65 12.08 -5.68
CA HIS A 309 1.97 12.67 -4.38
C HIS A 309 2.86 11.76 -3.54
N VAL A 310 4.02 12.28 -3.16
CA VAL A 310 4.92 11.65 -2.19
C VAL A 310 5.42 12.69 -1.21
N ILE A 311 5.67 12.28 0.04
CA ILE A 311 6.24 13.14 1.07
C ILE A 311 7.47 12.49 1.69
N LYS A 312 8.35 13.33 2.24
CA LYS A 312 9.40 12.87 3.15
C LYS A 312 9.08 13.33 4.56
N ILE A 313 9.17 12.40 5.52
CA ILE A 313 8.97 12.66 6.94
C ILE A 313 10.28 12.40 7.70
N ASN A 314 10.56 13.18 8.74
CA ASN A 314 11.74 12.98 9.57
C ASN A 314 11.50 11.89 10.64
N GLU A 315 12.51 11.60 11.44
CA GLU A 315 12.47 10.59 12.51
C GLU A 315 11.43 10.88 13.64
N ASN A 316 10.88 12.10 13.66
CA ASN A 316 9.86 12.51 14.61
C ASN A 316 8.43 12.46 14.03
N GLY A 317 8.28 12.09 12.74
CA GLY A 317 6.98 12.09 12.05
C GLY A 317 6.58 13.46 11.49
N GLU A 318 7.52 14.42 11.36
CA GLU A 318 7.24 15.73 10.78
C GLU A 318 7.53 15.74 9.28
N VAL A 319 6.63 16.32 8.49
CA VAL A 319 6.80 16.45 7.03
C VAL A 319 7.89 17.47 6.74
N VAL A 320 8.95 17.04 6.04
CA VAL A 320 10.09 17.87 5.67
C VAL A 320 10.16 18.16 4.18
N MET A 321 9.48 17.35 3.35
CA MET A 321 9.36 17.57 1.91
C MET A 321 8.00 17.11 1.42
N ASP A 322 7.43 17.85 0.48
CA ASP A 322 6.17 17.53 -0.19
C ASP A 322 6.37 17.73 -1.70
N LEU A 323 6.14 16.65 -2.47
CA LEU A 323 6.32 16.60 -3.91
C LEU A 323 5.02 16.13 -4.55
N GLN A 324 4.46 16.92 -5.47
CA GLN A 324 3.15 16.67 -6.06
C GLN A 324 3.14 16.88 -7.57
N ASP A 325 2.22 16.19 -8.24
CA ASP A 325 1.75 16.47 -9.60
C ASP A 325 0.23 16.39 -9.66
N PRO A 326 -0.48 17.53 -9.54
CA PRO A 326 -1.93 17.57 -9.63
C PRO A 326 -2.51 17.16 -10.99
N THR A 327 -1.67 17.09 -12.03
CA THR A 327 -2.13 16.67 -13.36
C THR A 327 -2.36 15.17 -13.46
N GLY A 328 -1.81 14.40 -12.49
CA GLY A 328 -1.91 12.95 -12.49
C GLY A 328 -1.21 12.27 -13.67
N LYS A 329 -0.23 12.93 -14.30
CA LYS A 329 0.53 12.34 -15.41
C LYS A 329 1.26 11.05 -15.00
N TYR A 330 1.73 11.00 -13.75
CA TYR A 330 2.22 9.80 -13.10
C TYR A 330 1.38 9.57 -11.83
N PRO A 331 0.23 8.87 -11.95
CA PRO A 331 -0.78 8.82 -10.92
C PRO A 331 -0.54 7.67 -9.94
N LEU A 332 -1.32 7.65 -8.85
CA LEU A 332 -1.42 6.53 -7.91
C LEU A 332 -0.03 6.10 -7.42
N THR A 333 0.75 7.10 -6.98
CA THR A 333 2.13 6.89 -6.51
C THR A 333 2.12 6.05 -5.23
N THR A 334 2.93 4.98 -5.20
CA THR A 334 2.95 4.05 -4.06
C THR A 334 4.10 4.34 -3.11
N GLY A 335 5.33 4.53 -3.63
CA GLY A 335 6.51 4.73 -2.80
C GLY A 335 7.63 5.46 -3.52
N VAL A 336 8.75 5.61 -2.83
CA VAL A 336 9.97 6.26 -3.34
C VAL A 336 11.20 5.51 -2.89
N LEU A 337 12.07 5.18 -3.83
CA LEU A 337 13.46 4.81 -3.54
C LEU A 337 14.37 6.02 -3.77
N GLU A 338 15.08 6.48 -2.73
CA GLU A 338 16.09 7.52 -2.82
C GLU A 338 17.48 6.90 -3.02
N THR A 339 18.21 7.39 -4.04
CA THR A 339 19.62 7.11 -4.26
C THR A 339 20.44 8.40 -4.15
N GLU A 340 21.77 8.36 -4.27
CA GLU A 340 22.62 9.55 -4.18
C GLU A 340 22.29 10.63 -5.22
N ASP A 341 21.72 10.27 -6.37
CA ASP A 341 21.49 11.16 -7.51
C ASP A 341 20.06 11.22 -8.02
N ALA A 342 19.16 10.40 -7.52
CA ALA A 342 17.78 10.37 -8.00
C ALA A 342 16.77 9.85 -6.97
N LEU A 343 15.51 10.23 -7.17
CA LEU A 343 14.34 9.54 -6.60
C LEU A 343 13.70 8.68 -7.70
N TYR A 344 13.47 7.43 -7.41
CA TYR A 344 12.64 6.54 -8.22
C TYR A 344 11.26 6.46 -7.58
N ILE A 345 10.22 6.68 -8.37
CA ILE A 345 8.84 6.76 -7.86
C ILE A 345 8.05 5.62 -8.46
N SER A 346 7.37 4.88 -7.62
CA SER A 346 6.51 3.75 -7.97
C SER A 346 5.05 4.15 -8.13
N SER A 347 4.25 3.30 -8.75
CA SER A 347 2.83 3.54 -9.03
C SER A 347 2.06 2.24 -9.18
N LEU A 348 0.81 2.20 -8.73
CA LEU A 348 -0.09 1.05 -8.91
C LEU A 348 -0.37 0.72 -10.39
N THR A 349 -0.35 1.71 -11.29
CA THR A 349 -0.90 1.55 -12.64
C THR A 349 -0.01 2.05 -13.77
N ALA A 350 1.04 2.83 -13.47
CA ALA A 350 1.87 3.43 -14.51
C ALA A 350 2.58 2.37 -15.37
N PRO A 351 2.78 2.64 -16.68
CA PRO A 351 3.47 1.73 -17.59
C PRO A 351 4.99 1.85 -17.54
N SER A 352 5.52 2.60 -16.58
CA SER A 352 6.95 2.87 -16.43
C SER A 352 7.27 3.19 -14.97
N VAL A 353 8.52 3.08 -14.57
CA VAL A 353 9.06 3.71 -13.37
C VAL A 353 9.35 5.18 -13.69
N SER A 354 9.06 6.06 -12.75
CA SER A 354 9.43 7.47 -12.87
C SER A 354 10.67 7.81 -12.05
N ARG A 355 11.56 8.63 -12.65
CA ARG A 355 12.81 9.08 -12.04
C ARG A 355 12.82 10.60 -11.96
N LYS A 356 13.23 11.13 -10.81
CA LYS A 356 13.51 12.55 -10.58
C LYS A 356 14.98 12.72 -10.21
N SER A 357 15.75 13.46 -11.03
CA SER A 357 17.13 13.82 -10.69
C SER A 357 17.17 14.71 -9.41
N LEU A 358 18.17 14.48 -8.56
CA LEU A 358 18.51 15.29 -7.39
C LEU A 358 19.67 16.26 -7.66
N LYS A 359 20.29 16.16 -8.85
CA LYS A 359 21.38 17.02 -9.32
C LYS A 359 20.87 18.14 -10.19
#